data_13aeb74072c5e1e33788c4c5148c2402
#
_entry.id   13aeb74072c5e1e33788c4c5148c2402
#
_cell.length_a   1.000
_cell.length_b   1.000
_cell.length_c   1.000
_cell.angle_alpha   90.00
_cell.angle_beta   90.00
_cell.angle_gamma   90.00
#
_symmetry.space_group_name_H-M   'P 1'
#
loop_
_entity.id
_entity.type
_entity.pdbx_description
1 polymer ?
#
loop_
_entity_poly.entity_id
_entity_poly.type
_entity_poly.pdbx_seq_one_letter_code
_entity_poly.pdbx_strand_id
1 'polypeptide(L)'
;TTSLSHHQIDLARFKRGKRINKGGFGTIYSIEDKETGKLYAAKVIDCGDNEEECKKMVDREIGIMMYANHPTIIKFIGFSLQDFLEENNVTIIMGLCKNGSLLDILQKLDKNDGPKDYTNTTRQILLTGIARGMKYLHDRNIIHRDIKAGNILLDDNMYPLLTDFGLSKMFDVGHSRSQTQCGGTLSYMAPEILKDSEYDTKADVYSFGILMFEIVTD
;
A
#
# COMPACT_ATOMS: atom_id res chain seq x y z
N THR A 1 -3.45 4.00 -23.87
CA THR A 1 -4.07 5.30 -23.52
C THR A 1 -5.56 5.20 -23.18
N THR A 2 -6.29 4.21 -23.69
CA THR A 2 -7.74 4.03 -23.48
C THR A 2 -8.12 3.41 -22.13
N SER A 3 -7.20 2.78 -21.42
CA SER A 3 -7.47 2.07 -20.16
C SER A 3 -7.52 2.98 -18.92
N LEU A 4 -6.74 4.06 -18.89
CA LEU A 4 -6.65 4.97 -17.72
C LEU A 4 -7.92 5.81 -17.55
N SER A 5 -8.52 6.29 -18.64
CA SER A 5 -9.72 7.14 -18.58
C SER A 5 -10.94 6.46 -17.94
N HIS A 6 -11.05 5.13 -18.03
CA HIS A 6 -12.16 4.39 -17.43
C HIS A 6 -12.08 4.30 -15.88
N HIS A 7 -10.91 4.57 -15.28
CA HIS A 7 -10.72 4.57 -13.84
C HIS A 7 -10.63 5.97 -13.24
N GLN A 8 -10.72 7.00 -14.09
CA GLN A 8 -10.77 8.37 -13.63
C GLN A 8 -12.16 8.67 -13.04
N ILE A 9 -12.18 9.20 -11.83
CA ILE A 9 -13.40 9.43 -11.05
C ILE A 9 -13.47 10.92 -10.69
N ASP A 10 -14.67 11.50 -10.82
CA ASP A 10 -14.98 12.82 -10.31
C ASP A 10 -15.14 12.77 -8.77
N LEU A 11 -14.31 13.53 -8.05
CA LEU A 11 -14.38 13.63 -6.60
C LEU A 11 -15.67 14.31 -6.09
N ALA A 12 -16.37 15.05 -6.92
CA ALA A 12 -17.68 15.63 -6.59
C ALA A 12 -18.71 14.56 -6.20
N ARG A 13 -18.52 13.31 -6.64
CA ARG A 13 -19.32 12.13 -6.23
C ARG A 13 -19.18 11.83 -4.74
N PHE A 14 -18.08 12.19 -4.11
CA PHE A 14 -17.78 11.80 -2.74
C PHE A 14 -17.91 12.97 -1.78
N LYS A 15 -18.31 12.65 -0.55
CA LYS A 15 -18.23 13.54 0.60
C LYS A 15 -16.92 13.22 1.34
N ARG A 16 -16.01 14.20 1.44
CA ARG A 16 -14.80 14.07 2.24
C ARG A 16 -15.15 14.00 3.72
N GLY A 17 -14.66 12.97 4.37
CA GLY A 17 -14.78 12.76 5.81
C GLY A 17 -13.51 13.20 6.57
N LYS A 18 -13.23 12.51 7.68
CA LYS A 18 -12.07 12.82 8.53
C LYS A 18 -10.77 12.34 7.90
N ARG A 19 -9.66 13.01 8.26
CA ARG A 19 -8.33 12.53 7.99
C ARG A 19 -8.05 11.26 8.80
N ILE A 20 -7.62 10.21 8.11
CA ILE A 20 -7.23 8.93 8.71
C ILE A 20 -5.75 8.95 9.08
N ASN A 21 -4.90 9.36 8.10
CA ASN A 21 -3.45 9.35 8.28
C ASN A 21 -2.80 10.49 7.47
N LYS A 22 -1.59 10.88 7.87
CA LYS A 22 -0.70 11.74 7.07
C LYS A 22 0.70 11.15 7.13
N GLY A 23 1.23 10.76 5.97
CA GLY A 23 2.57 10.21 5.79
C GLY A 23 3.41 11.04 4.83
N GLY A 24 4.63 10.58 4.54
CA GLY A 24 5.54 11.25 3.62
C GLY A 24 5.05 11.31 2.16
N PHE A 25 4.14 10.42 1.78
CA PHE A 25 3.60 10.33 0.41
C PHE A 25 2.19 10.94 0.27
N GLY A 26 1.73 11.72 1.25
CA GLY A 26 0.44 12.38 1.18
C GLY A 26 -0.48 12.15 2.37
N THR A 27 -1.74 12.53 2.21
CA THR A 27 -2.75 12.49 3.27
C THR A 27 -3.89 11.55 2.88
N ILE A 28 -4.31 10.69 3.81
CA ILE A 28 -5.41 9.74 3.62
C ILE A 28 -6.65 10.25 4.35
N TYR A 29 -7.77 10.33 3.62
CA TYR A 29 -9.08 10.70 4.14
C TYR A 29 -10.06 9.54 4.02
N SER A 30 -11.00 9.44 4.95
CA SER A 30 -12.23 8.68 4.72
C SER A 30 -13.13 9.47 3.78
N ILE A 31 -13.79 8.79 2.85
CA ILE A 31 -14.76 9.41 1.94
C ILE A 31 -16.01 8.55 1.86
N GLU A 32 -17.15 9.18 1.63
CA GLU A 32 -18.44 8.53 1.49
C GLU A 32 -19.00 8.81 0.09
N ASP A 33 -19.35 7.78 -0.63
CA ASP A 33 -20.06 7.87 -1.90
C ASP A 33 -21.49 8.40 -1.65
N LYS A 34 -21.82 9.54 -2.22
CA LYS A 34 -23.09 10.24 -1.99
C LYS A 34 -24.31 9.47 -2.49
N GLU A 35 -24.13 8.59 -3.47
CA GLU A 35 -25.23 7.81 -4.06
C GLU A 35 -25.49 6.52 -3.27
N THR A 36 -24.41 5.85 -2.86
CA THR A 36 -24.52 4.51 -2.24
C THR A 36 -24.33 4.51 -0.73
N GLY A 37 -23.84 5.59 -0.14
CA GLY A 37 -23.44 5.68 1.27
C GLY A 37 -22.22 4.84 1.63
N LYS A 38 -21.54 4.25 0.63
CA LYS A 38 -20.42 3.37 0.87
C LYS A 38 -19.15 4.16 1.18
N LEU A 39 -18.40 3.66 2.17
CA LEU A 39 -17.15 4.29 2.62
C LEU A 39 -15.94 3.75 1.85
N TYR A 40 -15.01 4.65 1.56
CA TYR A 40 -13.73 4.39 0.90
C TYR A 40 -12.62 5.18 1.58
N ALA A 41 -11.37 4.90 1.20
CA ALA A 41 -10.21 5.72 1.52
C ALA A 41 -9.76 6.50 0.28
N ALA A 42 -9.39 7.76 0.46
CA ALA A 42 -8.79 8.60 -0.57
C ALA A 42 -7.40 9.04 -0.12
N LYS A 43 -6.36 8.63 -0.88
CA LYS A 43 -4.96 9.04 -0.70
C LYS A 43 -4.70 10.22 -1.61
N VAL A 44 -4.63 11.41 -1.04
CA VAL A 44 -4.22 12.65 -1.74
C VAL A 44 -2.70 12.71 -1.71
N ILE A 45 -2.07 12.72 -2.87
CA ILE A 45 -0.62 12.70 -3.01
C ILE A 45 -0.13 14.13 -3.17
N ASP A 46 0.71 14.55 -2.24
CA ASP A 46 1.37 15.84 -2.26
C ASP A 46 2.78 15.67 -2.84
N CYS A 47 3.00 16.20 -4.02
CA CYS A 47 4.27 16.05 -4.75
C CYS A 47 5.34 17.06 -4.31
N GLY A 48 5.00 18.10 -3.56
CA GLY A 48 5.95 19.13 -3.13
C GLY A 48 6.77 19.68 -4.30
N ASP A 49 8.06 19.93 -4.05
CA ASP A 49 8.97 20.55 -5.03
C ASP A 49 9.49 19.57 -6.12
N ASN A 50 9.28 18.25 -5.97
CA ASN A 50 9.79 17.24 -6.92
C ASN A 50 8.66 16.60 -7.75
N GLU A 51 7.97 17.43 -8.53
CA GLU A 51 6.77 17.06 -9.26
C GLU A 51 7.00 15.90 -10.27
N GLU A 52 8.13 15.89 -10.99
CA GLU A 52 8.38 14.89 -12.04
C GLU A 52 8.62 13.48 -11.46
N GLU A 53 9.38 13.37 -10.38
CA GLU A 53 9.64 12.09 -9.73
C GLU A 53 8.38 11.55 -9.03
N CYS A 54 7.67 12.44 -8.35
CA CYS A 54 6.38 12.12 -7.74
C CYS A 54 5.39 11.60 -8.78
N LYS A 55 5.24 12.27 -9.91
CA LYS A 55 4.36 11.83 -11.00
C LYS A 55 4.70 10.42 -11.48
N LYS A 56 5.99 10.11 -11.67
CA LYS A 56 6.43 8.75 -12.03
C LYS A 56 6.06 7.70 -10.98
N MET A 57 6.13 8.07 -9.68
CA MET A 57 5.71 7.18 -8.59
C MET A 57 4.20 6.96 -8.61
N VAL A 58 3.42 8.01 -8.78
CA VAL A 58 1.95 7.97 -8.85
C VAL A 58 1.48 7.13 -10.03
N ASP A 59 2.03 7.37 -11.23
CA ASP A 59 1.69 6.61 -12.43
C ASP A 59 1.96 5.11 -12.25
N ARG A 60 3.06 4.78 -11.56
CA ARG A 60 3.41 3.40 -11.23
C ARG A 60 2.46 2.79 -10.22
N GLU A 61 2.14 3.51 -9.13
CA GLU A 61 1.21 3.06 -8.10
C GLU A 61 -0.16 2.76 -8.71
N ILE A 62 -0.71 3.70 -9.48
CA ILE A 62 -1.98 3.54 -10.19
C ILE A 62 -1.90 2.36 -11.16
N GLY A 63 -0.84 2.28 -11.97
CA GLY A 63 -0.65 1.20 -12.93
C GLY A 63 -0.68 -0.18 -12.28
N ILE A 64 0.04 -0.37 -11.17
CA ILE A 64 0.04 -1.64 -10.43
C ILE A 64 -1.34 -1.92 -9.83
N MET A 65 -1.95 -0.94 -9.16
CA MET A 65 -3.26 -1.10 -8.52
C MET A 65 -4.37 -1.44 -9.51
N MET A 66 -4.34 -0.92 -10.73
CA MET A 66 -5.31 -1.23 -11.78
C MET A 66 -5.26 -2.70 -12.21
N TYR A 67 -4.07 -3.31 -12.23
CA TYR A 67 -3.87 -4.72 -12.62
C TYR A 67 -3.95 -5.68 -11.43
N ALA A 68 -3.72 -5.20 -10.22
CA ALA A 68 -3.69 -6.04 -9.04
C ALA A 68 -5.11 -6.36 -8.57
N ASN A 69 -5.59 -7.57 -8.91
CA ASN A 69 -6.87 -8.10 -8.45
C ASN A 69 -6.63 -9.40 -7.68
N HIS A 70 -6.49 -9.29 -6.35
CA HIS A 70 -6.24 -10.43 -5.46
C HIS A 70 -6.86 -10.17 -4.09
N PRO A 71 -7.41 -11.21 -3.39
CA PRO A 71 -8.08 -11.04 -2.09
C PRO A 71 -7.22 -10.41 -0.99
N THR A 72 -5.90 -10.48 -1.08
CA THR A 72 -4.96 -9.92 -0.10
C THR A 72 -4.23 -8.68 -0.61
N ILE A 73 -4.79 -8.00 -1.61
CA ILE A 73 -4.32 -6.70 -2.10
C ILE A 73 -5.47 -5.70 -1.96
N ILE A 74 -5.14 -4.50 -1.52
CA ILE A 74 -6.13 -3.43 -1.36
C ILE A 74 -6.89 -3.20 -2.67
N LYS A 75 -8.22 -3.10 -2.58
CA LYS A 75 -9.06 -2.92 -3.76
C LYS A 75 -8.91 -1.49 -4.28
N PHE A 76 -8.43 -1.36 -5.50
CA PHE A 76 -8.46 -0.12 -6.26
C PHE A 76 -9.88 0.20 -6.75
N ILE A 77 -10.29 1.46 -6.64
CA ILE A 77 -11.61 1.93 -7.09
C ILE A 77 -11.45 2.87 -8.28
N GLY A 78 -10.47 3.76 -8.21
CA GLY A 78 -10.15 4.72 -9.26
C GLY A 78 -9.26 5.84 -8.77
N PHE A 79 -9.07 6.86 -9.59
CA PHE A 79 -8.25 8.02 -9.25
C PHE A 79 -8.85 9.31 -9.81
N SER A 80 -8.42 10.44 -9.25
CA SER A 80 -8.65 11.78 -9.79
C SER A 80 -7.31 12.48 -10.00
N LEU A 81 -7.24 13.35 -11.01
CA LEU A 81 -6.06 14.18 -11.26
C LEU A 81 -6.03 15.43 -10.37
N GLN A 82 -7.08 15.64 -9.59
CA GLN A 82 -7.22 16.75 -8.64
C GLN A 82 -7.54 16.20 -7.26
N ASP A 83 -7.40 17.03 -6.25
CA ASP A 83 -7.86 16.74 -4.90
C ASP A 83 -9.22 17.39 -4.59
N PHE A 84 -9.64 17.33 -3.33
CA PHE A 84 -10.92 17.89 -2.86
C PHE A 84 -10.94 19.43 -2.76
N LEU A 85 -9.83 20.09 -3.04
CA LEU A 85 -9.69 21.56 -3.14
C LEU A 85 -9.51 22.02 -4.58
N GLU A 86 -9.67 21.08 -5.55
CA GLU A 86 -9.45 21.31 -6.98
C GLU A 86 -7.99 21.66 -7.33
N GLU A 87 -7.05 21.37 -6.42
CA GLU A 87 -5.62 21.48 -6.67
C GLU A 87 -5.13 20.27 -7.50
N ASN A 88 -4.02 20.43 -8.22
CA ASN A 88 -3.44 19.40 -9.09
C ASN A 88 -2.74 18.26 -8.31
N ASN A 89 -3.32 17.86 -7.19
CA ASN A 89 -2.86 16.75 -6.37
C ASN A 89 -3.61 15.48 -6.76
N VAL A 90 -2.89 14.50 -7.29
CA VAL A 90 -3.52 13.22 -7.65
C VAL A 90 -4.12 12.56 -6.42
N THR A 91 -5.35 12.09 -6.56
CA THR A 91 -6.08 11.39 -5.48
C THR A 91 -6.38 9.96 -5.90
N ILE A 92 -5.87 8.97 -5.16
CA ILE A 92 -6.15 7.55 -5.36
C ILE A 92 -7.28 7.12 -4.43
N ILE A 93 -8.33 6.48 -4.98
CA ILE A 93 -9.47 5.98 -4.23
C ILE A 93 -9.37 4.48 -4.13
N MET A 94 -9.47 3.96 -2.88
CA MET A 94 -9.30 2.54 -2.57
C MET A 94 -10.27 2.08 -1.49
N GLY A 95 -10.34 0.79 -1.24
CA GLY A 95 -11.12 0.21 -0.15
C GLY A 95 -10.73 0.80 1.20
N LEU A 96 -11.71 1.05 2.07
CA LEU A 96 -11.47 1.48 3.45
C LEU A 96 -11.33 0.26 4.37
N CYS A 97 -10.22 0.18 5.08
CA CYS A 97 -9.97 -0.82 6.11
C CYS A 97 -10.21 -0.19 7.49
N LYS A 98 -11.25 -0.64 8.19
CA LYS A 98 -11.66 -0.03 9.47
C LYS A 98 -10.72 -0.40 10.62
N ASN A 99 -10.05 -1.55 10.53
CA ASN A 99 -9.11 -2.02 11.56
C ASN A 99 -7.73 -1.34 11.46
N GLY A 100 -7.53 -0.47 10.46
CA GLY A 100 -6.26 0.25 10.28
C GLY A 100 -5.15 -0.64 9.75
N SER A 101 -3.91 -0.33 10.10
CA SER A 101 -2.73 -1.09 9.71
C SER A 101 -2.37 -2.16 10.77
N LEU A 102 -1.62 -3.16 10.33
CA LEU A 102 -1.02 -4.14 11.26
C LEU A 102 -0.12 -3.46 12.28
N LEU A 103 0.60 -2.39 11.89
CA LEU A 103 1.40 -1.60 12.82
C LEU A 103 0.56 -1.01 13.96
N ASP A 104 -0.65 -0.50 13.65
CA ASP A 104 -1.55 0.02 14.68
C ASP A 104 -1.98 -1.07 15.67
N ILE A 105 -2.13 -2.31 15.21
CA ILE A 105 -2.48 -3.45 16.06
C ILE A 105 -1.29 -3.85 16.93
N LEU A 106 -0.08 -4.01 16.35
CA LEU A 106 1.12 -4.38 17.10
C LEU A 106 1.41 -3.34 18.20
N GLN A 107 1.31 -2.05 17.88
CA GLN A 107 1.48 -0.98 18.89
C GLN A 107 0.43 -0.99 20.01
N LYS A 108 -0.77 -1.52 19.76
CA LYS A 108 -1.78 -1.71 20.82
C LYS A 108 -1.48 -2.94 21.67
N LEU A 109 -0.95 -4.01 21.07
CA LEU A 109 -0.53 -5.22 21.79
C LEU A 109 0.60 -4.89 22.78
N ASP A 110 1.61 -4.14 22.36
CA ASP A 110 2.69 -3.64 23.22
C ASP A 110 2.17 -2.89 24.47
N LYS A 111 1.02 -2.18 24.30
CA LYS A 111 0.38 -1.43 25.40
C LYS A 111 -0.66 -2.24 26.18
N ASN A 112 -0.76 -3.56 25.92
CA ASN A 112 -1.80 -4.43 26.47
C ASN A 112 -3.25 -3.94 26.17
N ASP A 113 -3.45 -3.21 25.06
CA ASP A 113 -4.74 -2.70 24.57
C ASP A 113 -5.09 -3.28 23.18
N GLY A 114 -4.51 -4.43 22.85
CA GLY A 114 -4.73 -5.12 21.59
C GLY A 114 -6.12 -5.75 21.49
N PRO A 115 -6.59 -6.04 20.25
CA PRO A 115 -7.86 -6.73 20.06
C PRO A 115 -7.82 -8.14 20.65
N LYS A 116 -8.91 -8.56 21.32
CA LYS A 116 -9.01 -9.89 21.94
C LYS A 116 -8.92 -11.03 20.93
N ASP A 117 -9.22 -10.75 19.67
CA ASP A 117 -9.22 -11.72 18.58
C ASP A 117 -7.83 -11.89 17.95
N TYR A 118 -6.80 -11.18 18.43
CA TYR A 118 -5.43 -11.36 17.99
C TYR A 118 -4.80 -12.61 18.62
N THR A 119 -5.08 -13.73 17.99
CA THR A 119 -4.69 -15.07 18.45
C THR A 119 -3.60 -15.67 17.53
N ASN A 120 -3.07 -16.83 17.91
CA ASN A 120 -2.17 -17.57 17.03
C ASN A 120 -2.81 -17.91 15.66
N THR A 121 -4.12 -18.14 15.63
CA THR A 121 -4.86 -18.34 14.37
C THR A 121 -4.84 -17.05 13.53
N THR A 122 -5.04 -15.90 14.14
CA THR A 122 -4.97 -14.59 13.46
C THR A 122 -3.57 -14.36 12.89
N ARG A 123 -2.52 -14.65 13.67
CA ARG A 123 -1.12 -14.59 13.20
C ARG A 123 -0.89 -15.47 11.97
N GLN A 124 -1.39 -16.70 11.98
CA GLN A 124 -1.29 -17.60 10.81
C GLN A 124 -2.04 -17.08 9.59
N ILE A 125 -3.23 -16.51 9.78
CA ILE A 125 -4.01 -15.88 8.70
C ILE A 125 -3.21 -14.72 8.09
N LEU A 126 -2.64 -13.85 8.94
CA LEU A 126 -1.83 -12.72 8.52
C LEU A 126 -0.62 -13.19 7.69
N LEU A 127 0.19 -14.08 8.23
CA LEU A 127 1.39 -14.58 7.56
C LEU A 127 1.05 -15.26 6.21
N THR A 128 0.02 -16.11 6.21
CA THR A 128 -0.40 -16.80 5.00
C THR A 128 -0.97 -15.84 3.95
N GLY A 129 -1.78 -14.87 4.38
CA GLY A 129 -2.40 -13.89 3.50
C GLY A 129 -1.36 -12.97 2.86
N ILE A 130 -0.40 -12.45 3.66
CA ILE A 130 0.70 -11.61 3.16
C ILE A 130 1.54 -12.40 2.14
N ALA A 131 1.95 -13.63 2.47
CA ALA A 131 2.73 -14.47 1.57
C ALA A 131 2.00 -14.74 0.23
N ARG A 132 0.68 -14.95 0.26
CA ARG A 132 -0.15 -15.12 -0.95
C ARG A 132 -0.17 -13.85 -1.81
N GLY A 133 -0.32 -12.69 -1.18
CA GLY A 133 -0.27 -11.40 -1.88
C GLY A 133 1.08 -11.15 -2.51
N MET A 134 2.17 -11.39 -1.79
CA MET A 134 3.53 -11.31 -2.32
C MET A 134 3.73 -12.26 -3.50
N LYS A 135 3.33 -13.53 -3.35
CA LYS A 135 3.40 -14.49 -4.46
C LYS A 135 2.65 -13.99 -5.71
N TYR A 136 1.43 -13.45 -5.53
CA TYR A 136 0.64 -12.90 -6.63
C TYR A 136 1.38 -11.78 -7.37
N LEU A 137 2.07 -10.87 -6.65
CA LEU A 137 2.88 -9.80 -7.23
C LEU A 137 4.12 -10.37 -7.94
N HIS A 138 4.85 -11.26 -7.28
CA HIS A 138 6.09 -11.85 -7.79
C HIS A 138 5.86 -12.68 -9.07
N ASP A 139 4.76 -13.43 -9.15
CA ASP A 139 4.36 -14.16 -10.36
C ASP A 139 4.10 -13.22 -11.57
N ARG A 140 3.97 -11.92 -11.31
CA ARG A 140 3.78 -10.85 -12.31
C ARG A 140 5.00 -9.94 -12.47
N ASN A 141 6.13 -10.38 -11.93
CA ASN A 141 7.39 -9.62 -11.92
C ASN A 141 7.26 -8.23 -11.24
N ILE A 142 6.39 -8.12 -10.23
CA ILE A 142 6.23 -6.92 -9.42
C ILE A 142 6.91 -7.16 -8.07
N ILE A 143 7.89 -6.31 -7.72
CA ILE A 143 8.49 -6.26 -6.39
C ILE A 143 7.86 -5.11 -5.62
N HIS A 144 7.42 -5.37 -4.40
CA HIS A 144 6.75 -4.37 -3.56
C HIS A 144 7.73 -3.34 -3.00
N ARG A 145 8.89 -3.78 -2.49
CA ARG A 145 10.01 -2.98 -1.96
C ARG A 145 9.76 -2.25 -0.63
N ASP A 146 8.55 -2.28 -0.11
CA ASP A 146 8.22 -1.68 1.19
C ASP A 146 7.26 -2.58 1.99
N ILE A 147 7.57 -3.88 2.08
CA ILE A 147 6.84 -4.83 2.93
C ILE A 147 7.18 -4.52 4.39
N LYS A 148 6.18 -4.07 5.16
CA LYS A 148 6.28 -3.73 6.58
C LYS A 148 4.90 -3.69 7.22
N ALA A 149 4.81 -3.71 8.55
CA ALA A 149 3.54 -3.69 9.29
C ALA A 149 2.65 -2.49 8.93
N GLY A 150 3.24 -1.31 8.66
CA GLY A 150 2.49 -0.11 8.26
C GLY A 150 1.80 -0.21 6.90
N ASN A 151 2.29 -1.08 6.00
CA ASN A 151 1.76 -1.27 4.65
C ASN A 151 0.89 -2.54 4.51
N ILE A 152 0.54 -3.16 5.64
CA ILE A 152 -0.46 -4.23 5.72
C ILE A 152 -1.70 -3.65 6.40
N LEU A 153 -2.77 -3.46 5.65
CA LEU A 153 -4.07 -3.06 6.20
C LEU A 153 -4.88 -4.29 6.57
N LEU A 154 -5.80 -4.12 7.53
CA LEU A 154 -6.65 -5.21 8.00
C LEU A 154 -8.10 -4.92 7.67
N ASP A 155 -8.75 -5.86 6.98
CA ASP A 155 -10.18 -5.77 6.70
C ASP A 155 -11.04 -5.99 7.97
N ASP A 156 -12.36 -5.96 7.82
CA ASP A 156 -13.30 -6.10 8.94
C ASP A 156 -13.19 -7.49 9.62
N ASN A 157 -12.57 -8.49 8.99
CA ASN A 157 -12.35 -9.85 9.50
C ASN A 157 -10.87 -10.13 9.88
N MET A 158 -10.05 -9.10 10.00
CA MET A 158 -8.61 -9.20 10.29
C MET A 158 -7.80 -9.90 9.18
N TYR A 159 -8.31 -9.98 7.94
CA TYR A 159 -7.53 -10.44 6.80
C TYR A 159 -6.57 -9.36 6.31
N PRO A 160 -5.32 -9.72 5.96
CA PRO A 160 -4.33 -8.75 5.52
C PRO A 160 -4.53 -8.32 4.07
N LEU A 161 -4.35 -7.04 3.83
CA LEU A 161 -4.39 -6.41 2.51
C LEU A 161 -3.10 -5.61 2.30
N LEU A 162 -2.29 -6.01 1.32
CA LEU A 162 -1.10 -5.26 0.92
C LEU A 162 -1.53 -3.95 0.28
N THR A 163 -0.83 -2.86 0.66
CA THR A 163 -1.08 -1.50 0.14
C THR A 163 0.23 -0.74 -0.05
N ASP A 164 0.15 0.44 -0.64
CA ASP A 164 1.27 1.37 -0.85
C ASP A 164 2.32 0.84 -1.86
N PHE A 165 1.94 0.89 -3.14
CA PHE A 165 2.77 0.44 -4.26
C PHE A 165 3.68 1.55 -4.84
N GLY A 166 3.76 2.72 -4.18
CA GLY A 166 4.53 3.86 -4.68
C GLY A 166 6.02 3.58 -4.89
N LEU A 167 6.60 2.67 -4.09
CA LEU A 167 7.97 2.19 -4.25
C LEU A 167 8.09 0.93 -5.11
N SER A 168 6.99 0.29 -5.47
CA SER A 168 6.99 -0.97 -6.22
C SER A 168 7.58 -0.82 -7.61
N LYS A 169 8.12 -1.90 -8.14
CA LYS A 169 8.75 -1.93 -9.46
C LYS A 169 8.26 -3.14 -10.27
N MET A 170 7.88 -2.88 -11.52
CA MET A 170 7.72 -3.94 -12.52
C MET A 170 9.09 -4.19 -13.19
N PHE A 171 9.50 -5.45 -13.28
CA PHE A 171 10.68 -5.86 -14.02
C PHE A 171 10.31 -6.13 -15.47
N ASP A 172 11.00 -5.45 -16.41
CA ASP A 172 11.09 -5.92 -17.76
C ASP A 172 12.04 -7.12 -17.79
N VAL A 173 11.57 -8.23 -18.34
CA VAL A 173 12.38 -9.42 -18.56
C VAL A 173 13.54 -9.04 -19.51
N GLY A 174 14.70 -8.75 -18.95
CA GLY A 174 15.91 -8.41 -19.75
C GLY A 174 16.76 -7.25 -19.23
N HIS A 175 16.32 -6.45 -18.29
CA HIS A 175 17.12 -5.31 -17.76
C HIS A 175 17.18 -5.32 -16.23
N SER A 176 18.18 -6.01 -15.69
CA SER A 176 18.50 -6.07 -14.25
C SER A 176 19.37 -4.90 -13.82
N ARG A 177 19.00 -3.66 -14.08
CA ARG A 177 19.73 -2.51 -13.53
C ARG A 177 18.79 -1.35 -13.27
N SER A 178 18.59 -1.02 -12.01
CA SER A 178 18.22 0.34 -11.66
C SER A 178 18.76 0.70 -10.29
N GLN A 179 19.70 1.59 -10.30
CA GLN A 179 19.98 2.48 -9.20
C GLN A 179 18.73 3.32 -8.99
N THR A 180 18.04 3.11 -7.88
CA THR A 180 16.96 3.99 -7.46
C THR A 180 17.23 4.31 -6.00
N GLN A 181 17.16 5.59 -5.66
CA GLN A 181 17.35 6.10 -4.29
C GLN A 181 16.60 5.21 -3.29
N CYS A 182 17.25 4.92 -2.15
CA CYS A 182 16.71 4.10 -1.08
C CYS A 182 15.42 4.71 -0.53
N GLY A 183 14.27 4.33 -1.08
CA GLY A 183 12.98 4.56 -0.47
C GLY A 183 12.57 3.32 0.31
N GLY A 184 12.13 3.49 1.55
CA GLY A 184 11.65 2.40 2.40
C GLY A 184 12.13 2.52 3.86
N THR A 185 11.62 1.66 4.71
CA THR A 185 11.97 1.64 6.14
C THR A 185 13.23 0.81 6.36
N LEU A 186 14.33 1.44 6.76
CA LEU A 186 15.67 0.84 6.86
C LEU A 186 15.71 -0.51 7.59
N SER A 187 14.92 -0.67 8.65
CA SER A 187 14.89 -1.90 9.46
C SER A 187 14.37 -3.13 8.69
N TYR A 188 13.60 -2.94 7.63
CA TYR A 188 13.07 -4.03 6.79
C TYR A 188 13.87 -4.25 5.50
N MET A 189 14.83 -3.37 5.19
CA MET A 189 15.56 -3.44 3.93
C MET A 189 16.53 -4.61 3.88
N ALA A 190 16.49 -5.32 2.76
CA ALA A 190 17.46 -6.36 2.46
C ALA A 190 18.87 -5.77 2.27
N PRO A 191 19.93 -6.50 2.68
CA PRO A 191 21.30 -6.01 2.61
C PRO A 191 21.76 -5.60 1.21
N GLU A 192 21.26 -6.27 0.16
CA GLU A 192 21.53 -5.96 -1.24
C GLU A 192 20.97 -4.60 -1.66
N ILE A 193 19.79 -4.22 -1.12
CA ILE A 193 19.20 -2.89 -1.37
C ILE A 193 20.06 -1.81 -0.70
N LEU A 194 20.50 -2.04 0.55
CA LEU A 194 21.35 -1.10 1.27
C LEU A 194 22.74 -0.90 0.62
N LYS A 195 23.23 -1.90 -0.12
CA LYS A 195 24.50 -1.87 -0.83
C LYS A 195 24.38 -1.35 -2.27
N ASP A 196 23.17 -0.88 -2.65
CA ASP A 196 22.88 -0.46 -4.04
C ASP A 196 23.23 -1.53 -5.09
N SER A 197 23.05 -2.81 -4.69
CA SER A 197 23.32 -3.96 -5.55
C SER A 197 22.06 -4.32 -6.36
N GLU A 198 22.23 -5.19 -7.36
CA GLU A 198 21.10 -5.78 -8.06
C GLU A 198 20.22 -6.57 -7.08
N TYR A 199 18.91 -6.41 -7.16
CA TYR A 199 17.96 -7.11 -6.29
C TYR A 199 16.78 -7.66 -7.11
N ASP A 200 16.17 -8.69 -6.59
CA ASP A 200 15.00 -9.37 -7.14
C ASP A 200 13.87 -9.48 -6.10
N THR A 201 12.91 -10.37 -6.34
CA THR A 201 11.80 -10.65 -5.43
C THR A 201 12.23 -11.13 -4.04
N LYS A 202 13.48 -11.58 -3.86
CA LYS A 202 14.03 -12.02 -2.57
C LYS A 202 14.18 -10.87 -1.58
N ALA A 203 14.30 -9.63 -2.08
CA ALA A 203 14.32 -8.45 -1.22
C ALA A 203 13.00 -8.32 -0.43
N ASP A 204 11.84 -8.58 -1.06
CA ASP A 204 10.55 -8.64 -0.37
C ASP A 204 10.49 -9.81 0.62
N VAL A 205 11.11 -10.95 0.29
CA VAL A 205 11.17 -12.12 1.18
C VAL A 205 11.95 -11.80 2.45
N TYR A 206 13.07 -11.05 2.33
CA TYR A 206 13.82 -10.57 3.49
C TYR A 206 12.94 -9.67 4.37
N SER A 207 12.30 -8.65 3.78
CA SER A 207 11.39 -7.74 4.50
C SER A 207 10.25 -8.50 5.17
N PHE A 208 9.70 -9.52 4.50
CA PHE A 208 8.68 -10.39 5.08
C PHE A 208 9.21 -11.22 6.26
N GLY A 209 10.48 -11.65 6.23
CA GLY A 209 11.12 -12.32 7.36
C GLY A 209 11.18 -11.42 8.61
N ILE A 210 11.51 -10.14 8.47
CA ILE A 210 11.47 -9.16 9.57
C ILE A 210 10.04 -8.96 10.06
N LEU A 211 9.08 -8.76 9.15
CA LEU A 211 7.66 -8.63 9.50
C LEU A 211 7.11 -9.87 10.21
N MET A 212 7.51 -11.06 9.78
CA MET A 212 7.14 -12.32 10.44
C MET A 212 7.64 -12.36 11.87
N PHE A 213 8.88 -11.92 12.12
CA PHE A 213 9.41 -11.81 13.47
C PHE A 213 8.55 -10.90 14.34
N GLU A 214 8.18 -9.70 13.88
CA GLU A 214 7.29 -8.80 14.61
C GLU A 214 5.93 -9.46 14.93
N ILE A 215 5.29 -10.08 13.94
CA ILE A 215 3.96 -10.72 14.13
C ILE A 215 4.01 -11.84 15.18
N VAL A 216 5.15 -12.54 15.33
CA VAL A 216 5.25 -13.71 16.19
C VAL A 216 5.73 -13.35 17.61
N THR A 217 6.50 -12.27 17.77
CA THR A 217 7.07 -11.87 19.05
C THR A 217 6.19 -10.97 19.90
N ASP A 218 5.27 -10.23 19.26
CA ASP A 218 4.23 -9.44 19.94
C ASP A 218 2.99 -10.30 20.22
#